data_f53dc491fc1c81ce6bffa48da10f9b37
#
_entry.id   f53dc491fc1c81ce6bffa48da10f9b37
#
_cell.length_a   1.000
_cell.length_b   1.000
_cell.length_c   1.000
_cell.angle_alpha   90.00
_cell.angle_beta   90.00
_cell.angle_gamma   90.00
#
_symmetry.space_group_name_H-M   'P 1'
#
loop_
_entity.id
_entity.type
_entity.pdbx_description
1 polymer ?
#
loop_
_entity_poly.entity_id
_entity_poly.type
_entity_poly.pdbx_seq_one_letter_code
_entity_poly.pdbx_strand_id
1 'polypeptide(L)'
;MKLLFSISLFFSVIISANAQFLEKKENLKKYEGYFDFYYSEKDDEIYLEVKDPGTEFLYVNSLTTGVGSNDIGLDRGQLGNEAVVKFIKTGNKLLLIQPNLNFRAVTDNPQEKRSVEEAFARSVLYGFEIKEEKDGKYIIDITPFLMEDAHGVASRLENGKHGTFKLNKTKSALELNRTKAFPENVEFEALLTFEGEAKSANLRSVLPNSRNLSVIQHHSFVKLPDDNYQKREFDPRSGSIFISYLDYSTPVFEPIEKRFITRHRLIKKDPTAAVSEPVKPIIYYLDPGTPEPVRSALLDGARWWAKAFEEIGYKDAYKVEMLPEDADPLDVRYNVIQWVHRSTRGWSYGASVTDPRTGEIIKGHVSLGSLRIRQDFMIAQGLMNKPFAQRDDNHDKLMELALARIRQLSAHEVGHTLGFTHNFAASTNEKASVMDYPHPQVEIENNEITFNEAYTVGLGPWDLHTVKYSYADVPDNISEKQFLTNVLNEAKDRGLQFISDYDARATGGAHGNAHLWDNGKNASEELERILKVREKA
;
A
#
# COMPACT_ATOMS: atom_id res chain seq x y z
N MET A 1 -17.02 -65.87 7.35
CA MET A 1 -17.91 -64.96 6.57
C MET A 1 -18.72 -63.97 7.42
N LYS A 2 -18.95 -64.19 8.71
CA LYS A 2 -19.67 -63.24 9.59
C LYS A 2 -18.78 -62.16 10.23
N LEU A 3 -17.46 -62.32 10.27
CA LEU A 3 -16.55 -61.34 10.87
C LEU A 3 -16.18 -60.16 9.95
N LEU A 4 -16.22 -60.36 8.62
CA LEU A 4 -15.91 -59.31 7.64
C LEU A 4 -17.02 -58.28 7.48
N PHE A 5 -18.28 -58.63 7.76
CA PHE A 5 -19.43 -57.71 7.68
C PHE A 5 -19.48 -56.71 8.84
N SER A 6 -18.97 -57.10 10.03
CA SER A 6 -18.94 -56.23 11.21
C SER A 6 -17.87 -55.12 11.10
N ILE A 7 -16.75 -55.36 10.40
CA ILE A 7 -15.68 -54.38 10.23
C ILE A 7 -16.06 -53.31 9.18
N SER A 8 -16.76 -53.69 8.10
CA SER A 8 -17.26 -52.73 7.09
C SER A 8 -18.30 -51.77 7.66
N LEU A 9 -19.15 -52.22 8.58
CA LEU A 9 -20.17 -51.36 9.21
C LEU A 9 -19.54 -50.36 10.19
N PHE A 10 -18.43 -50.70 10.83
CA PHE A 10 -17.74 -49.80 11.76
C PHE A 10 -16.95 -48.70 11.03
N PHE A 11 -16.40 -48.97 9.84
CA PHE A 11 -15.73 -47.94 9.01
C PHE A 11 -16.71 -46.95 8.40
N SER A 12 -17.90 -47.38 8.02
CA SER A 12 -18.95 -46.48 7.45
C SER A 12 -19.52 -45.52 8.52
N VAL A 13 -19.55 -45.92 9.78
CA VAL A 13 -20.08 -45.04 10.88
C VAL A 13 -19.09 -43.96 11.27
N ILE A 14 -17.78 -44.21 11.15
CA ILE A 14 -16.77 -43.21 11.48
C ILE A 14 -16.72 -42.08 10.44
N ILE A 15 -16.94 -42.39 9.16
CA ILE A 15 -17.00 -41.38 8.09
C ILE A 15 -18.26 -40.49 8.22
N SER A 16 -19.37 -41.05 8.68
CA SER A 16 -20.63 -40.30 8.89
C SER A 16 -20.60 -39.36 10.10
N ALA A 17 -19.72 -39.59 11.07
CA ALA A 17 -19.68 -38.80 12.30
C ALA A 17 -18.97 -37.43 12.12
N ASN A 18 -18.11 -37.29 11.11
CA ASN A 18 -17.44 -36.02 10.82
C ASN A 18 -18.22 -35.09 9.86
N ALA A 19 -19.27 -35.58 9.23
CA ALA A 19 -20.01 -34.87 8.20
C ALA A 19 -21.22 -34.10 8.75
N GLN A 20 -21.09 -33.32 9.81
CA GLN A 20 -22.20 -32.52 10.38
C GLN A 20 -21.73 -31.47 11.40
N PHE A 21 -20.51 -30.95 11.30
CA PHE A 21 -20.03 -30.00 12.32
C PHE A 21 -20.84 -28.69 12.28
N LEU A 22 -20.99 -28.08 11.11
CA LEU A 22 -21.77 -26.84 10.95
C LEU A 22 -23.26 -27.03 11.23
N GLU A 23 -23.84 -28.19 10.86
CA GLU A 23 -25.26 -28.49 11.11
C GLU A 23 -25.61 -28.60 12.60
N LYS A 24 -24.61 -28.89 13.46
CA LYS A 24 -24.76 -28.96 14.92
C LYS A 24 -24.63 -27.61 15.61
N LYS A 25 -24.15 -26.58 14.89
CA LYS A 25 -23.99 -25.23 15.45
C LYS A 25 -25.29 -24.46 15.33
N GLU A 26 -25.67 -23.81 16.40
CA GLU A 26 -26.88 -22.99 16.47
C GLU A 26 -26.57 -21.55 16.04
N ASN A 27 -27.50 -20.90 15.36
CA ASN A 27 -27.43 -19.47 15.02
C ASN A 27 -26.17 -19.04 14.24
N LEU A 28 -25.74 -19.87 13.26
CA LEU A 28 -24.66 -19.52 12.37
C LEU A 28 -25.07 -18.41 11.40
N LYS A 29 -24.30 -17.34 11.33
CA LYS A 29 -24.44 -16.31 10.31
C LYS A 29 -23.43 -16.58 9.20
N LYS A 30 -23.91 -16.88 7.98
CA LYS A 30 -23.09 -17.09 6.79
C LYS A 30 -22.74 -15.77 6.13
N TYR A 31 -21.49 -15.66 5.66
CA TYR A 31 -20.99 -14.60 4.82
C TYR A 31 -20.43 -15.23 3.53
N GLU A 32 -20.89 -14.75 2.37
CA GLU A 32 -20.53 -15.29 1.07
C GLU A 32 -19.60 -14.35 0.33
N GLY A 33 -18.47 -14.87 -0.20
CA GLY A 33 -17.47 -14.09 -0.93
C GLY A 33 -16.34 -14.92 -1.52
N TYR A 34 -15.17 -14.35 -1.62
CA TYR A 34 -13.97 -15.05 -2.11
C TYR A 34 -13.69 -16.33 -1.33
N PHE A 35 -13.77 -16.24 0.00
CA PHE A 35 -13.99 -17.38 0.88
C PHE A 35 -15.36 -17.22 1.55
N ASP A 36 -16.13 -18.29 1.64
CA ASP A 36 -17.30 -18.32 2.51
C ASP A 36 -16.85 -18.55 3.95
N PHE A 37 -17.48 -17.87 4.90
CA PHE A 37 -17.24 -18.10 6.31
C PHE A 37 -18.52 -18.01 7.13
N TYR A 38 -18.48 -18.57 8.33
CA TYR A 38 -19.61 -18.64 9.24
C TYR A 38 -19.19 -18.10 10.61
N TYR A 39 -19.98 -17.20 11.17
CA TYR A 39 -19.80 -16.72 12.53
C TYR A 39 -20.81 -17.41 13.47
N SER A 40 -20.33 -18.00 14.55
CA SER A 40 -21.13 -18.56 15.64
C SER A 40 -21.20 -17.54 16.78
N GLU A 41 -22.37 -16.93 16.97
CA GLU A 41 -22.57 -15.97 18.07
C GLU A 41 -22.46 -16.65 19.45
N LYS A 42 -22.84 -17.93 19.56
CA LYS A 42 -22.80 -18.69 20.80
C LYS A 42 -21.36 -19.01 21.24
N ASP A 43 -20.51 -19.34 20.30
CA ASP A 43 -19.13 -19.76 20.57
C ASP A 43 -18.14 -18.59 20.46
N ASP A 44 -18.53 -17.48 19.84
CA ASP A 44 -17.68 -16.34 19.43
C ASP A 44 -16.51 -16.80 18.54
N GLU A 45 -16.85 -17.61 17.52
CA GLU A 45 -15.89 -18.24 16.63
C GLU A 45 -16.24 -17.99 15.16
N ILE A 46 -15.19 -17.87 14.31
CA ILE A 46 -15.31 -17.76 12.85
C ILE A 46 -14.80 -19.05 12.22
N TYR A 47 -15.68 -19.70 11.46
CA TYR A 47 -15.36 -20.91 10.70
C TYR A 47 -15.21 -20.56 9.22
N LEU A 48 -14.01 -20.82 8.66
CA LEU A 48 -13.71 -20.59 7.24
C LEU A 48 -13.98 -21.86 6.42
N GLU A 49 -14.66 -21.72 5.28
CA GLU A 49 -14.82 -22.77 4.29
C GLU A 49 -13.69 -22.68 3.25
N VAL A 50 -12.80 -23.64 3.21
CA VAL A 50 -11.73 -23.77 2.21
C VAL A 50 -12.14 -24.79 1.16
N LYS A 51 -12.38 -24.31 -0.09
CA LYS A 51 -12.87 -25.15 -1.20
C LYS A 51 -11.74 -25.82 -1.98
N ASP A 52 -10.66 -25.10 -2.23
CA ASP A 52 -9.56 -25.54 -3.10
C ASP A 52 -8.21 -25.40 -2.39
N PRO A 53 -7.84 -26.32 -1.49
CA PRO A 53 -6.51 -26.33 -0.89
C PRO A 53 -5.43 -26.43 -1.95
N GLY A 54 -4.39 -25.62 -1.85
CA GLY A 54 -3.32 -25.51 -2.85
C GLY A 54 -3.40 -24.28 -3.73
N THR A 55 -4.59 -23.65 -3.86
CA THR A 55 -4.74 -22.36 -4.54
C THR A 55 -4.06 -21.26 -3.75
N GLU A 56 -3.20 -20.49 -4.43
CA GLU A 56 -2.51 -19.35 -3.83
C GLU A 56 -3.43 -18.13 -3.74
N PHE A 57 -3.30 -17.38 -2.64
CA PHE A 57 -3.95 -16.10 -2.43
C PHE A 57 -3.01 -15.16 -1.68
N LEU A 58 -3.31 -13.87 -1.68
CA LEU A 58 -2.52 -12.90 -0.94
C LEU A 58 -3.10 -12.72 0.47
N TYR A 59 -2.26 -12.86 1.48
CA TYR A 59 -2.56 -12.50 2.85
C TYR A 59 -1.90 -11.16 3.18
N VAL A 60 -2.70 -10.21 3.65
CA VAL A 60 -2.23 -8.89 4.10
C VAL A 60 -2.73 -8.65 5.50
N ASN A 61 -1.86 -8.22 6.41
CA ASN A 61 -2.29 -7.69 7.70
C ASN A 61 -2.14 -6.17 7.73
N SER A 62 -2.99 -5.50 8.49
CA SER A 62 -2.95 -4.05 8.65
C SER A 62 -3.54 -3.63 10.00
N LEU A 63 -3.55 -2.34 10.29
CA LEU A 63 -4.23 -1.76 11.46
C LEU A 63 -5.43 -0.92 11.01
N THR A 64 -6.63 -1.33 11.36
CA THR A 64 -7.83 -0.49 11.18
C THR A 64 -7.85 0.66 12.16
N THR A 65 -7.47 0.42 13.41
CA THR A 65 -7.22 1.46 14.40
C THR A 65 -5.81 1.31 14.94
N GLY A 66 -5.10 2.43 15.02
CA GLY A 66 -3.76 2.51 15.58
C GLY A 66 -3.75 3.33 16.87
N VAL A 67 -2.56 3.77 17.26
CA VAL A 67 -2.36 4.57 18.49
C VAL A 67 -2.42 6.09 18.25
N GLY A 68 -2.78 6.54 17.05
CA GLY A 68 -2.90 7.95 16.71
C GLY A 68 -1.56 8.68 16.52
N SER A 69 -0.47 7.95 16.24
CA SER A 69 0.84 8.52 15.96
C SER A 69 1.65 7.59 15.03
N ASN A 70 2.04 8.07 13.86
CA ASN A 70 2.92 7.31 12.97
C ASN A 70 4.41 7.40 13.39
N ASP A 71 4.78 8.32 14.28
CA ASP A 71 6.12 8.33 14.92
C ASP A 71 6.37 7.07 15.77
N ILE A 72 5.30 6.42 16.24
CA ILE A 72 5.37 5.15 16.98
C ILE A 72 5.39 3.95 16.01
N GLY A 73 5.01 4.16 14.74
CA GLY A 73 4.93 3.10 13.73
C GLY A 73 3.70 2.21 13.88
N LEU A 74 2.63 2.70 14.51
CA LEU A 74 1.34 2.04 14.71
C LEU A 74 0.22 3.01 14.34
N ASP A 75 0.07 3.28 13.05
CA ASP A 75 -0.87 4.27 12.54
C ASP A 75 -2.18 3.62 12.05
N ARG A 76 -3.26 4.40 12.00
CA ARG A 76 -4.52 3.97 11.39
C ARG A 76 -4.31 3.69 9.90
N GLY A 77 -4.76 2.54 9.43
CA GLY A 77 -4.65 2.12 8.03
C GLY A 77 -3.25 1.66 7.62
N GLN A 78 -2.31 1.54 8.57
CA GLN A 78 -0.96 1.09 8.27
C GLN A 78 -0.96 -0.35 7.75
N LEU A 79 -0.48 -0.54 6.52
CA LEU A 79 -0.23 -1.86 5.96
C LEU A 79 0.93 -2.54 6.71
N GLY A 80 0.78 -3.83 6.96
CA GLY A 80 1.81 -4.68 7.53
C GLY A 80 2.46 -5.55 6.46
N ASN A 81 2.70 -6.81 6.78
CA ASN A 81 3.31 -7.75 5.86
C ASN A 81 2.29 -8.23 4.81
N GLU A 82 2.78 -8.40 3.59
CA GLU A 82 2.10 -9.05 2.49
C GLU A 82 2.78 -10.39 2.19
N ALA A 83 2.01 -11.43 2.01
CA ALA A 83 2.53 -12.74 1.70
C ALA A 83 1.59 -13.52 0.77
N VAL A 84 2.12 -14.08 -0.29
CA VAL A 84 1.40 -15.14 -1.01
C VAL A 84 1.36 -16.37 -0.12
N VAL A 85 0.18 -16.91 0.08
CA VAL A 85 -0.04 -18.07 0.95
C VAL A 85 -0.98 -19.07 0.28
N LYS A 86 -0.97 -20.31 0.78
CA LYS A 86 -1.93 -21.36 0.39
C LYS A 86 -2.21 -22.31 1.54
N PHE A 87 -3.38 -22.89 1.54
CA PHE A 87 -3.69 -24.00 2.44
C PHE A 87 -3.15 -25.31 1.87
N ILE A 88 -2.51 -26.13 2.70
CA ILE A 88 -2.09 -27.49 2.33
C ILE A 88 -2.63 -28.46 3.36
N LYS A 89 -3.36 -29.49 2.91
CA LYS A 89 -3.85 -30.56 3.76
C LYS A 89 -2.70 -31.48 4.16
N THR A 90 -2.57 -31.71 5.46
CA THR A 90 -1.61 -32.64 6.05
C THR A 90 -2.29 -33.38 7.19
N GLY A 91 -2.65 -34.66 6.96
CA GLY A 91 -3.43 -35.44 7.92
C GLY A 91 -4.78 -34.78 8.23
N ASN A 92 -5.04 -34.47 9.49
CA ASN A 92 -6.26 -33.81 9.98
C ASN A 92 -6.10 -32.28 10.12
N LYS A 93 -5.16 -31.67 9.37
CA LYS A 93 -4.90 -30.22 9.43
C LYS A 93 -4.85 -29.59 8.05
N LEU A 94 -5.28 -28.33 7.98
CA LEU A 94 -4.88 -27.41 6.93
C LEU A 94 -3.77 -26.50 7.47
N LEU A 95 -2.62 -26.52 6.79
CA LEU A 95 -1.49 -25.64 7.10
C LEU A 95 -1.58 -24.42 6.18
N LEU A 96 -1.55 -23.21 6.74
CA LEU A 96 -1.38 -21.97 5.99
C LEU A 96 0.11 -21.78 5.74
N ILE A 97 0.51 -21.96 4.49
CA ILE A 97 1.92 -21.97 4.09
C ILE A 97 2.22 -20.77 3.21
N GLN A 98 3.30 -20.07 3.54
CA GLN A 98 3.93 -19.05 2.70
C GLN A 98 5.11 -19.70 1.95
N PRO A 99 5.05 -19.85 0.61
CA PRO A 99 6.18 -20.26 -0.20
C PRO A 99 7.26 -19.18 -0.21
N ASN A 100 8.50 -19.56 -0.48
CA ASN A 100 9.58 -18.61 -0.62
C ASN A 100 9.67 -18.12 -2.05
N LEU A 101 9.07 -16.95 -2.33
CA LEU A 101 9.04 -16.38 -3.67
C LEU A 101 10.29 -15.54 -4.02
N ASN A 102 11.25 -15.38 -3.11
CA ASN A 102 12.50 -14.69 -3.40
C ASN A 102 13.47 -15.54 -4.24
N PHE A 103 13.24 -16.86 -4.26
CA PHE A 103 14.06 -17.84 -4.96
C PHE A 103 13.16 -18.69 -5.85
N ARG A 104 13.35 -18.64 -7.15
CA ARG A 104 12.47 -19.30 -8.14
C ARG A 104 13.29 -20.05 -9.18
N ALA A 105 12.64 -20.96 -9.89
CA ALA A 105 13.06 -21.47 -11.18
C ALA A 105 11.89 -21.27 -12.17
N VAL A 106 12.03 -20.27 -13.06
CA VAL A 106 11.04 -19.95 -14.09
C VAL A 106 11.33 -20.82 -15.33
N THR A 107 10.93 -22.07 -15.27
CA THR A 107 11.25 -23.10 -16.25
C THR A 107 10.06 -24.04 -16.41
N ASP A 108 9.99 -24.77 -17.53
CA ASP A 108 9.02 -25.84 -17.74
C ASP A 108 9.47 -27.18 -17.12
N ASN A 109 10.72 -27.24 -16.64
CA ASN A 109 11.26 -28.44 -16.01
C ASN A 109 10.80 -28.55 -14.54
N PRO A 110 9.89 -29.51 -14.21
CA PRO A 110 9.35 -29.64 -12.85
C PRO A 110 10.41 -30.09 -11.82
N GLN A 111 11.46 -30.78 -12.26
CA GLN A 111 12.54 -31.22 -11.37
C GLN A 111 13.41 -30.05 -10.93
N GLU A 112 13.65 -29.10 -11.82
CA GLU A 112 14.38 -27.88 -11.53
C GLU A 112 13.59 -26.98 -10.57
N LYS A 113 12.29 -26.77 -10.80
CA LYS A 113 11.39 -26.08 -9.87
C LYS A 113 11.46 -26.70 -8.48
N ARG A 114 11.29 -28.02 -8.40
CA ARG A 114 11.32 -28.77 -7.16
C ARG A 114 12.67 -28.63 -6.44
N SER A 115 13.78 -28.67 -7.17
CA SER A 115 15.13 -28.52 -6.60
C SER A 115 15.31 -27.18 -5.91
N VAL A 116 14.77 -26.08 -6.48
CA VAL A 116 14.81 -24.76 -5.86
C VAL A 116 13.87 -24.68 -4.65
N GLU A 117 12.64 -25.21 -4.77
CA GLU A 117 11.67 -25.24 -3.66
C GLU A 117 12.17 -26.04 -2.45
N GLU A 118 12.93 -27.12 -2.68
CA GLU A 118 13.54 -27.93 -1.62
C GLU A 118 14.79 -27.29 -1.00
N ALA A 119 15.46 -26.39 -1.75
CA ALA A 119 16.66 -25.69 -1.27
C ALA A 119 16.35 -24.52 -0.33
N PHE A 120 15.17 -23.90 -0.44
CA PHE A 120 14.81 -22.70 0.32
C PHE A 120 13.59 -22.96 1.22
N ALA A 121 13.71 -22.54 2.48
CA ALA A 121 12.66 -22.79 3.47
C ALA A 121 11.36 -22.02 3.10
N ARG A 122 10.24 -22.71 3.27
CA ARG A 122 8.89 -22.12 3.35
C ARG A 122 8.51 -21.85 4.81
N SER A 123 7.56 -20.98 5.05
CA SER A 123 7.04 -20.70 6.39
C SER A 123 5.64 -21.29 6.56
N VAL A 124 5.38 -21.93 7.70
CA VAL A 124 4.03 -22.30 8.12
C VAL A 124 3.54 -21.20 9.05
N LEU A 125 2.57 -20.40 8.61
CA LEU A 125 2.03 -19.29 9.39
C LEU A 125 1.07 -19.79 10.47
N TYR A 126 0.27 -20.81 10.18
CA TYR A 126 -0.63 -21.43 11.14
C TYR A 126 -1.02 -22.85 10.73
N GLY A 127 -1.47 -23.67 11.69
CA GLY A 127 -1.99 -25.01 11.48
C GLY A 127 -3.39 -25.17 12.06
N PHE A 128 -4.39 -25.29 11.20
CA PHE A 128 -5.80 -25.42 11.58
C PHE A 128 -6.23 -26.87 11.63
N GLU A 129 -6.90 -27.28 12.71
CA GLU A 129 -7.58 -28.56 12.76
C GLU A 129 -8.81 -28.54 11.85
N ILE A 130 -8.98 -29.58 11.02
CA ILE A 130 -10.17 -29.73 10.17
C ILE A 130 -11.35 -30.14 11.05
N LYS A 131 -12.37 -29.28 11.13
CA LYS A 131 -13.60 -29.54 11.89
C LYS A 131 -14.60 -30.36 11.10
N GLU A 132 -14.64 -30.15 9.77
CA GLU A 132 -15.50 -30.90 8.84
C GLU A 132 -14.78 -31.03 7.49
N GLU A 133 -14.92 -32.18 6.84
CA GLU A 133 -14.51 -32.44 5.46
C GLU A 133 -15.71 -33.04 4.71
N LYS A 134 -16.20 -32.33 3.69
CA LYS A 134 -17.34 -32.76 2.88
C LYS A 134 -17.20 -32.26 1.43
N ASP A 135 -17.38 -33.15 0.47
CA ASP A 135 -17.37 -32.82 -0.97
C ASP A 135 -16.13 -32.00 -1.42
N GLY A 136 -14.95 -32.30 -0.84
CA GLY A 136 -13.70 -31.59 -1.15
C GLY A 136 -13.58 -30.22 -0.48
N LYS A 137 -14.52 -29.84 0.36
CA LYS A 137 -14.51 -28.61 1.17
C LYS A 137 -14.10 -28.92 2.60
N TYR A 138 -13.42 -27.98 3.21
CA TYR A 138 -12.89 -28.08 4.56
C TYR A 138 -13.38 -26.93 5.41
N ILE A 139 -13.89 -27.21 6.60
CA ILE A 139 -14.24 -26.21 7.60
C ILE A 139 -13.15 -26.18 8.67
N ILE A 140 -12.62 -24.99 8.91
CA ILE A 140 -11.60 -24.73 9.94
C ILE A 140 -12.03 -23.57 10.84
N ASP A 141 -11.64 -23.62 12.10
CA ASP A 141 -11.76 -22.47 13.01
C ASP A 141 -10.54 -21.55 12.84
N ILE A 142 -10.79 -20.32 12.33
CA ILE A 142 -9.71 -19.34 12.13
C ILE A 142 -9.57 -18.37 13.29
N THR A 143 -10.45 -18.38 14.26
CA THR A 143 -10.46 -17.45 15.40
C THR A 143 -9.12 -17.38 16.13
N PRO A 144 -8.45 -18.51 16.46
CA PRO A 144 -7.16 -18.46 17.16
C PRO A 144 -6.06 -17.74 16.37
N PHE A 145 -6.07 -17.86 15.03
CA PHE A 145 -5.15 -17.17 14.13
C PHE A 145 -5.42 -15.65 14.10
N LEU A 146 -6.68 -15.24 14.03
CA LEU A 146 -7.06 -13.82 14.05
C LEU A 146 -6.67 -13.12 15.36
N MET A 147 -6.58 -13.88 16.45
CA MET A 147 -6.24 -13.42 17.79
C MET A 147 -4.73 -13.45 18.10
N GLU A 148 -3.88 -13.60 17.08
CA GLU A 148 -2.41 -13.47 17.22
C GLU A 148 -1.94 -12.05 16.85
N ASP A 149 -0.79 -11.61 17.38
CA ASP A 149 -0.16 -10.34 17.03
C ASP A 149 0.55 -10.43 15.67
N ALA A 150 -0.23 -10.56 14.59
CA ALA A 150 0.28 -10.69 13.23
C ALA A 150 0.95 -9.40 12.71
N HIS A 151 0.52 -8.22 13.20
CA HIS A 151 1.11 -6.94 12.84
C HIS A 151 2.43 -6.67 13.59
N GLY A 152 2.73 -7.45 14.63
CA GLY A 152 3.93 -7.31 15.44
C GLY A 152 3.91 -6.06 16.32
N VAL A 153 2.76 -5.71 16.88
CA VAL A 153 2.57 -4.54 17.74
C VAL A 153 3.52 -4.56 18.94
N ALA A 154 3.61 -5.71 19.64
CA ALA A 154 4.48 -5.85 20.79
C ALA A 154 5.96 -5.64 20.44
N SER A 155 6.44 -6.26 19.35
CA SER A 155 7.83 -6.12 18.89
C SER A 155 8.15 -4.72 18.38
N ARG A 156 7.22 -4.05 17.69
CA ARG A 156 7.38 -2.66 17.24
C ARG A 156 7.53 -1.69 18.41
N LEU A 157 6.71 -1.84 19.46
CA LEU A 157 6.80 -1.04 20.68
C LEU A 157 8.14 -1.24 21.40
N GLU A 158 8.62 -2.49 21.49
CA GLU A 158 9.89 -2.81 22.14
C GLU A 158 11.09 -2.28 21.33
N ASN A 159 11.13 -2.53 20.02
CA ASN A 159 12.20 -2.05 19.13
C ASN A 159 12.25 -0.52 19.07
N GLY A 160 11.09 0.15 19.10
CA GLY A 160 10.95 1.61 19.19
C GLY A 160 11.26 2.18 20.57
N LYS A 161 11.61 1.36 21.57
CA LYS A 161 11.84 1.75 22.96
C LYS A 161 10.64 2.44 23.62
N HIS A 162 9.44 2.14 23.14
CA HIS A 162 8.18 2.68 23.67
C HIS A 162 7.71 1.95 24.93
N GLY A 163 8.17 0.74 25.17
CA GLY A 163 7.86 -0.13 26.31
C GLY A 163 7.74 -1.57 25.91
N THR A 164 7.69 -2.47 26.90
CA THR A 164 7.48 -3.90 26.67
C THR A 164 6.02 -4.24 26.98
N PHE A 165 5.32 -4.75 25.99
CA PHE A 165 3.92 -5.12 26.06
C PHE A 165 3.71 -6.58 25.64
N LYS A 166 2.67 -7.22 26.18
CA LYS A 166 2.29 -8.59 25.83
C LYS A 166 0.79 -8.63 25.51
N LEU A 167 0.44 -9.39 24.48
CA LEU A 167 -0.95 -9.62 24.11
C LEU A 167 -1.71 -10.26 25.28
N ASN A 168 -2.82 -9.65 25.68
CA ASN A 168 -3.73 -10.18 26.70
C ASN A 168 -5.03 -10.65 26.04
N LYS A 169 -5.14 -11.96 25.84
CA LYS A 169 -6.29 -12.59 25.17
C LYS A 169 -7.62 -12.37 25.91
N THR A 170 -7.60 -12.22 27.24
CA THR A 170 -8.85 -12.00 28.01
C THR A 170 -9.43 -10.60 27.84
N LYS A 171 -8.62 -9.67 27.31
CA LYS A 171 -9.03 -8.29 27.00
C LYS A 171 -9.14 -8.06 25.47
N SER A 172 -9.08 -9.11 24.69
CA SER A 172 -9.14 -9.09 23.23
C SER A 172 -10.39 -9.82 22.76
N ALA A 173 -10.96 -9.44 21.62
CA ALA A 173 -12.20 -10.00 21.07
C ALA A 173 -12.23 -9.89 19.55
N LEU A 174 -13.08 -10.66 18.88
CA LEU A 174 -13.41 -10.45 17.47
C LEU A 174 -14.14 -9.10 17.29
N GLU A 175 -13.85 -8.39 16.20
CA GLU A 175 -14.54 -7.16 15.80
C GLU A 175 -15.36 -7.45 14.53
N LEU A 176 -16.68 -7.55 14.69
CA LEU A 176 -17.56 -8.03 13.63
C LEU A 176 -18.09 -6.93 12.70
N ASN A 177 -18.04 -5.66 13.12
CA ASN A 177 -18.61 -4.57 12.33
C ASN A 177 -17.95 -4.44 10.95
N ARG A 178 -16.68 -4.81 10.85
CA ARG A 178 -15.88 -4.74 9.63
C ARG A 178 -15.35 -6.10 9.17
N THR A 179 -15.82 -7.18 9.79
CA THR A 179 -15.60 -8.55 9.31
C THR A 179 -16.60 -8.83 8.19
N LYS A 180 -16.11 -8.92 6.95
CA LYS A 180 -16.93 -8.90 5.72
C LYS A 180 -16.38 -9.82 4.65
N ALA A 181 -17.25 -10.26 3.76
CA ALA A 181 -16.90 -11.01 2.56
C ALA A 181 -17.22 -10.18 1.30
N PHE A 182 -16.29 -10.15 0.36
CA PHE A 182 -16.42 -9.50 -0.94
C PHE A 182 -16.09 -10.51 -2.06
N PRO A 183 -16.44 -10.24 -3.33
CA PRO A 183 -16.18 -11.18 -4.43
C PRO A 183 -14.70 -11.52 -4.66
N GLU A 184 -13.77 -10.61 -4.31
CA GLU A 184 -12.33 -10.77 -4.55
C GLU A 184 -11.49 -10.76 -3.25
N ASN A 185 -12.12 -10.57 -2.08
CA ASN A 185 -11.44 -10.62 -0.79
C ASN A 185 -12.38 -10.95 0.36
N VAL A 186 -11.80 -11.38 1.49
CA VAL A 186 -12.50 -11.47 2.78
C VAL A 186 -11.67 -10.79 3.84
N GLU A 187 -12.36 -10.13 4.77
CA GLU A 187 -11.80 -9.23 5.74
C GLU A 187 -12.22 -9.62 7.15
N PHE A 188 -11.25 -9.77 8.05
CA PHE A 188 -11.47 -10.13 9.44
C PHE A 188 -10.80 -9.11 10.35
N GLU A 189 -11.48 -8.75 11.44
CA GLU A 189 -10.93 -7.83 12.42
C GLU A 189 -10.95 -8.41 13.83
N ALA A 190 -9.90 -8.10 14.58
CA ALA A 190 -9.78 -8.44 15.99
C ALA A 190 -9.30 -7.23 16.80
N LEU A 191 -10.03 -6.90 17.85
CA LEU A 191 -9.59 -5.96 18.88
C LEU A 191 -8.55 -6.67 19.74
N LEU A 192 -7.29 -6.30 19.59
CA LEU A 192 -6.17 -6.85 20.35
C LEU A 192 -5.73 -5.87 21.43
N THR A 193 -5.69 -6.32 22.67
CA THR A 193 -5.23 -5.53 23.81
C THR A 193 -3.88 -6.04 24.32
N PHE A 194 -2.93 -5.13 24.40
CA PHE A 194 -1.59 -5.37 24.91
C PHE A 194 -1.44 -4.76 26.28
N GLU A 195 -0.92 -5.54 27.23
CA GLU A 195 -0.68 -5.11 28.61
C GLU A 195 0.82 -4.99 28.89
N GLY A 196 1.22 -3.88 29.50
CA GLY A 196 2.61 -3.56 29.77
C GLY A 196 2.77 -2.23 30.47
N GLU A 197 3.86 -1.51 30.16
CA GLU A 197 4.12 -0.17 30.69
C GLU A 197 4.70 0.73 29.60
N ALA A 198 4.02 1.84 29.33
CA ALA A 198 4.47 2.85 28.36
C ALA A 198 5.67 3.63 28.92
N LYS A 199 6.85 3.49 28.31
CA LYS A 199 8.11 4.12 28.72
C LYS A 199 8.36 5.45 28.02
N SER A 200 8.03 5.58 26.74
CA SER A 200 8.26 6.81 25.99
C SER A 200 7.18 7.86 26.28
N ALA A 201 7.56 9.14 26.24
CA ALA A 201 6.63 10.25 26.37
C ALA A 201 5.59 10.24 25.23
N ASN A 202 6.03 9.93 23.98
CA ASN A 202 5.16 9.85 22.81
C ASN A 202 4.03 8.83 23.03
N LEU A 203 4.35 7.62 23.49
CA LEU A 203 3.32 6.61 23.71
C LEU A 203 2.38 7.00 24.86
N ARG A 204 2.91 7.55 25.95
CA ARG A 204 2.07 8.03 27.07
C ARG A 204 1.12 9.15 26.67
N SER A 205 1.50 10.00 25.71
CA SER A 205 0.68 11.13 25.27
C SER A 205 -0.56 10.73 24.45
N VAL A 206 -0.58 9.51 23.88
CA VAL A 206 -1.67 9.03 23.03
C VAL A 206 -2.51 7.92 23.69
N LEU A 207 -2.06 7.35 24.80
CA LEU A 207 -2.80 6.32 25.52
C LEU A 207 -3.66 6.92 26.63
N PRO A 208 -4.94 6.53 26.74
CA PRO A 208 -5.77 6.92 27.88
C PRO A 208 -5.31 6.22 29.18
N ASN A 209 -4.64 5.08 29.07
CA ASN A 209 -4.05 4.31 30.17
C ASN A 209 -2.68 3.78 29.74
N SER A 210 -1.63 4.17 30.48
CA SER A 210 -0.24 3.81 30.16
C SER A 210 0.08 2.31 30.25
N ARG A 211 -0.81 1.50 30.81
CA ARG A 211 -0.62 0.05 31.01
C ARG A 211 -1.37 -0.82 29.99
N ASN A 212 -2.36 -0.27 29.30
CA ASN A 212 -3.17 -1.01 28.33
C ASN A 212 -3.20 -0.25 27.01
N LEU A 213 -2.84 -0.93 25.94
CA LEU A 213 -2.90 -0.45 24.56
C LEU A 213 -3.78 -1.40 23.78
N SER A 214 -4.81 -0.88 23.11
CA SER A 214 -5.68 -1.67 22.25
C SER A 214 -5.65 -1.11 20.84
N VAL A 215 -5.55 -2.02 19.85
CA VAL A 215 -5.65 -1.72 18.42
C VAL A 215 -6.61 -2.70 17.77
N ILE A 216 -7.21 -2.31 16.66
CA ILE A 216 -7.95 -3.26 15.82
C ILE A 216 -7.00 -3.70 14.70
N GLN A 217 -6.60 -4.96 14.76
CA GLN A 217 -5.83 -5.64 13.75
C GLN A 217 -6.76 -6.17 12.68
N HIS A 218 -6.34 -6.05 11.43
CA HIS A 218 -7.08 -6.41 10.25
C HIS A 218 -6.33 -7.47 9.46
N HIS A 219 -7.07 -8.49 8.99
CA HIS A 219 -6.56 -9.56 8.17
C HIS A 219 -7.35 -9.62 6.87
N SER A 220 -6.67 -9.51 5.74
CA SER A 220 -7.24 -9.59 4.40
C SER A 220 -6.75 -10.85 3.70
N PHE A 221 -7.67 -11.68 3.19
CA PHE A 221 -7.37 -12.76 2.25
C PHE A 221 -7.86 -12.31 0.88
N VAL A 222 -6.93 -12.00 0.00
CA VAL A 222 -7.19 -11.36 -1.29
C VAL A 222 -6.92 -12.35 -2.41
N LYS A 223 -7.87 -12.44 -3.34
CA LYS A 223 -7.71 -13.21 -4.58
C LYS A 223 -6.58 -12.63 -5.41
N LEU A 224 -5.62 -13.46 -5.77
CA LEU A 224 -4.55 -13.05 -6.68
C LEU A 224 -5.11 -12.85 -8.10
N PRO A 225 -4.57 -11.86 -8.86
CA PRO A 225 -4.90 -11.68 -10.26
C PRO A 225 -4.59 -12.92 -11.11
N ASP A 226 -5.18 -12.98 -12.30
CA ASP A 226 -4.87 -14.00 -13.28
C ASP A 226 -3.45 -13.86 -13.85
N ASP A 227 -2.97 -14.88 -14.57
CA ASP A 227 -1.61 -14.96 -15.10
C ASP A 227 -1.41 -14.19 -16.43
N ASN A 228 -2.40 -13.37 -16.87
CA ASN A 228 -2.33 -12.62 -18.13
C ASN A 228 -1.60 -11.27 -17.99
N TYR A 229 -1.15 -10.91 -16.77
CA TYR A 229 -0.42 -9.68 -16.56
C TYR A 229 0.96 -9.71 -17.23
N GLN A 230 1.25 -8.68 -18.04
CA GLN A 230 2.54 -8.52 -18.69
C GLN A 230 3.49 -7.75 -17.79
N LYS A 231 4.48 -8.45 -17.22
CA LYS A 231 5.54 -7.84 -16.42
C LYS A 231 6.36 -6.89 -17.29
N ARG A 232 6.84 -5.79 -16.72
CA ARG A 232 7.76 -4.87 -17.39
C ARG A 232 9.08 -4.82 -16.64
N GLU A 233 10.19 -4.95 -17.37
CA GLU A 233 11.53 -4.92 -16.79
C GLU A 233 11.81 -3.58 -16.08
N PHE A 234 12.48 -3.66 -14.96
CA PHE A 234 12.95 -2.51 -14.22
C PHE A 234 14.31 -2.03 -14.76
N ASP A 235 14.42 -0.71 -14.94
CA ASP A 235 15.71 -0.03 -15.13
C ASP A 235 15.91 0.99 -14.00
N PRO A 236 17.11 1.10 -13.39
CA PRO A 236 17.35 2.04 -12.30
C PRO A 236 17.14 3.52 -12.66
N ARG A 237 17.03 3.84 -13.94
CA ARG A 237 16.72 5.18 -14.45
C ARG A 237 15.23 5.45 -14.65
N SER A 238 14.36 4.45 -14.42
CA SER A 238 12.93 4.56 -14.75
C SER A 238 12.11 5.37 -13.76
N GLY A 239 12.60 5.55 -12.53
CA GLY A 239 11.84 6.17 -11.45
C GLY A 239 10.74 5.28 -10.87
N SER A 240 10.77 3.98 -11.14
CA SER A 240 9.73 3.04 -10.74
C SER A 240 10.10 2.25 -9.48
N ILE A 241 9.09 1.91 -8.68
CA ILE A 241 9.17 0.89 -7.64
C ILE A 241 9.23 -0.48 -8.33
N PHE A 242 9.90 -1.45 -7.74
CA PHE A 242 10.09 -2.76 -8.34
C PHE A 242 9.99 -3.90 -7.33
N ILE A 243 9.66 -5.09 -7.84
CA ILE A 243 9.88 -6.37 -7.17
C ILE A 243 11.13 -7.04 -7.74
N SER A 244 11.80 -7.86 -6.94
CA SER A 244 12.92 -8.69 -7.41
C SER A 244 12.88 -10.09 -6.85
N TYR A 245 13.49 -11.03 -7.57
CA TYR A 245 13.73 -12.39 -7.13
C TYR A 245 14.94 -12.98 -7.84
N LEU A 246 15.53 -14.03 -7.29
CA LEU A 246 16.59 -14.79 -7.93
C LEU A 246 16.00 -15.97 -8.71
N ASP A 247 16.25 -16.00 -10.02
CA ASP A 247 15.81 -17.06 -10.93
C ASP A 247 16.94 -18.03 -11.24
N TYR A 248 16.92 -19.18 -10.58
CA TYR A 248 17.96 -20.20 -10.69
C TYR A 248 17.94 -20.97 -12.04
N SER A 249 16.92 -20.78 -12.87
CA SER A 249 16.88 -21.32 -14.23
C SER A 249 17.56 -20.40 -15.26
N THR A 250 18.01 -19.23 -14.85
CA THR A 250 18.67 -18.26 -15.73
C THR A 250 20.01 -18.81 -16.25
N PRO A 251 20.31 -18.67 -17.56
CA PRO A 251 21.60 -19.03 -18.12
C PRO A 251 22.79 -18.37 -17.39
N VAL A 252 23.90 -19.08 -17.26
CA VAL A 252 25.08 -18.66 -16.46
C VAL A 252 25.66 -17.28 -16.87
N PHE A 253 25.47 -16.88 -18.12
CA PHE A 253 25.96 -15.61 -18.66
C PHE A 253 24.96 -14.45 -18.52
N GLU A 254 23.80 -14.68 -17.90
CA GLU A 254 22.78 -13.67 -17.62
C GLU A 254 22.67 -13.39 -16.11
N PRO A 255 22.22 -12.18 -15.71
CA PRO A 255 21.95 -11.88 -14.31
C PRO A 255 20.86 -12.79 -13.75
N ILE A 256 21.15 -13.45 -12.64
CA ILE A 256 20.21 -14.31 -11.91
C ILE A 256 19.10 -13.49 -11.26
N GLU A 257 19.37 -12.26 -10.82
CA GLU A 257 18.38 -11.36 -10.26
C GLU A 257 17.49 -10.81 -11.37
N LYS A 258 16.20 -11.07 -11.27
CA LYS A 258 15.18 -10.51 -12.15
C LYS A 258 14.43 -9.40 -11.40
N ARG A 259 14.22 -8.27 -12.06
CA ARG A 259 13.56 -7.08 -11.51
C ARG A 259 12.45 -6.63 -12.43
N PHE A 260 11.25 -6.41 -11.88
CA PHE A 260 10.09 -5.95 -12.62
C PHE A 260 9.44 -4.79 -11.88
N ILE A 261 9.03 -3.75 -12.63
CA ILE A 261 8.35 -2.60 -12.03
C ILE A 261 7.00 -3.01 -11.45
N THR A 262 6.56 -2.28 -10.42
CA THR A 262 5.19 -2.39 -9.93
C THR A 262 4.30 -1.38 -10.66
N ARG A 263 3.13 -1.83 -11.14
CA ARG A 263 2.15 -0.97 -11.81
C ARG A 263 0.76 -1.59 -11.81
N HIS A 264 -0.27 -0.78 -11.97
CA HIS A 264 -1.61 -1.28 -12.25
C HIS A 264 -1.68 -1.91 -13.63
N ARG A 265 -2.53 -2.92 -13.80
CA ARG A 265 -2.86 -3.45 -15.13
C ARG A 265 -3.65 -2.41 -15.91
N LEU A 266 -3.15 -2.05 -17.09
CA LEU A 266 -3.82 -1.13 -17.99
C LEU A 266 -3.74 -1.68 -19.42
N ILE A 267 -4.90 -1.87 -20.06
CA ILE A 267 -5.03 -2.48 -21.37
C ILE A 267 -6.06 -1.68 -22.16
N LYS A 268 -5.74 -1.27 -23.39
CA LYS A 268 -6.69 -0.60 -24.29
C LYS A 268 -7.86 -1.50 -24.66
N LYS A 269 -9.07 -0.97 -24.76
CA LYS A 269 -10.23 -1.66 -25.36
C LYS A 269 -10.01 -1.92 -26.84
N ASP A 270 -9.42 -0.96 -27.54
CA ASP A 270 -8.98 -1.10 -28.93
C ASP A 270 -7.46 -0.92 -29.00
N PRO A 271 -6.69 -2.03 -29.04
CA PRO A 271 -5.23 -1.98 -29.10
C PRO A 271 -4.70 -1.33 -30.38
N THR A 272 -5.50 -1.25 -31.45
CA THR A 272 -5.09 -0.68 -32.74
C THR A 272 -5.29 0.82 -32.83
N ALA A 273 -6.09 1.41 -31.91
CA ALA A 273 -6.35 2.83 -31.88
C ALA A 273 -5.19 3.60 -31.22
N ALA A 274 -4.83 4.73 -31.82
CA ALA A 274 -3.85 5.66 -31.23
C ALA A 274 -4.31 6.13 -29.84
N VAL A 275 -5.62 6.40 -29.68
CA VAL A 275 -6.26 6.75 -28.41
C VAL A 275 -7.44 5.82 -28.16
N SER A 276 -7.47 5.17 -26.99
CA SER A 276 -8.54 4.26 -26.58
C SER A 276 -8.87 4.42 -25.10
N GLU A 277 -10.11 4.13 -24.71
CA GLU A 277 -10.44 3.85 -23.32
C GLU A 277 -9.76 2.56 -22.87
N PRO A 278 -9.48 2.39 -21.56
CA PRO A 278 -9.00 1.12 -21.02
C PRO A 278 -10.15 0.11 -20.86
N VAL A 279 -9.81 -1.17 -20.83
CA VAL A 279 -10.75 -2.24 -20.44
C VAL A 279 -11.27 -2.01 -19.01
N LYS A 280 -10.38 -1.65 -18.09
CA LYS A 280 -10.70 -1.28 -16.69
C LYS A 280 -9.93 -0.01 -16.36
N PRO A 281 -10.58 1.10 -16.00
CA PRO A 281 -9.90 2.30 -15.57
C PRO A 281 -9.29 2.15 -14.16
N ILE A 282 -8.24 2.89 -13.89
CA ILE A 282 -7.66 3.06 -12.56
C ILE A 282 -8.44 4.17 -11.87
N ILE A 283 -9.20 3.85 -10.81
CA ILE A 283 -10.02 4.83 -10.10
C ILE A 283 -9.58 4.89 -8.65
N TYR A 284 -9.31 6.11 -8.17
CA TYR A 284 -9.04 6.38 -6.76
C TYR A 284 -10.25 7.03 -6.11
N TYR A 285 -10.52 6.66 -4.86
CA TYR A 285 -11.66 7.13 -4.11
C TYR A 285 -11.22 7.84 -2.84
N LEU A 286 -11.64 9.10 -2.69
CA LEU A 286 -11.35 9.89 -1.50
C LEU A 286 -12.33 9.56 -0.37
N ASP A 287 -11.78 9.44 0.84
CA ASP A 287 -12.52 9.25 2.09
C ASP A 287 -13.58 10.35 2.29
N PRO A 288 -14.88 10.01 2.42
CA PRO A 288 -15.97 10.96 2.64
C PRO A 288 -15.78 11.80 3.92
N GLY A 289 -15.02 11.32 4.90
CA GLY A 289 -14.68 12.05 6.13
C GLY A 289 -13.76 13.24 5.93
N THR A 290 -13.29 13.52 4.71
CA THR A 290 -12.42 14.66 4.41
C THR A 290 -13.23 15.97 4.36
N PRO A 291 -12.89 17.01 5.17
CA PRO A 291 -13.62 18.27 5.18
C PRO A 291 -13.22 19.20 4.04
N GLU A 292 -14.12 20.15 3.65
CA GLU A 292 -13.73 21.29 2.83
C GLU A 292 -12.89 22.32 3.62
N PRO A 293 -11.99 23.06 2.97
CA PRO A 293 -11.62 23.05 1.55
C PRO A 293 -10.57 21.99 1.16
N VAL A 294 -10.13 21.16 2.12
CA VAL A 294 -9.08 20.15 1.91
C VAL A 294 -9.55 19.08 0.91
N ARG A 295 -10.82 18.68 0.99
CA ARG A 295 -11.43 17.71 0.07
C ARG A 295 -11.21 18.10 -1.39
N SER A 296 -11.62 19.32 -1.76
CA SER A 296 -11.43 19.84 -3.11
C SER A 296 -9.96 19.84 -3.53
N ALA A 297 -9.06 20.28 -2.65
CA ALA A 297 -7.63 20.31 -2.94
C ALA A 297 -7.02 18.92 -3.16
N LEU A 298 -7.42 17.92 -2.37
CA LEU A 298 -6.95 16.55 -2.53
C LEU A 298 -7.43 15.93 -3.84
N LEU A 299 -8.70 16.13 -4.19
CA LEU A 299 -9.26 15.68 -5.47
C LEU A 299 -8.55 16.32 -6.66
N ASP A 300 -8.31 17.64 -6.60
CA ASP A 300 -7.62 18.36 -7.66
C ASP A 300 -6.21 17.82 -7.89
N GLY A 301 -5.40 17.72 -6.84
CA GLY A 301 -4.03 17.24 -6.94
C GLY A 301 -3.94 15.79 -7.43
N ALA A 302 -4.77 14.90 -6.90
CA ALA A 302 -4.80 13.52 -7.35
C ALA A 302 -5.19 13.39 -8.84
N ARG A 303 -6.08 14.24 -9.35
CA ARG A 303 -6.52 14.24 -10.76
C ARG A 303 -5.44 14.64 -11.76
N TRP A 304 -4.35 15.29 -11.33
CA TRP A 304 -3.28 15.68 -12.26
C TRP A 304 -2.70 14.51 -13.05
N TRP A 305 -2.68 13.31 -12.49
CA TRP A 305 -2.19 12.11 -13.18
C TRP A 305 -2.99 11.73 -14.43
N ALA A 306 -4.25 12.16 -14.56
CA ALA A 306 -5.06 11.87 -15.74
C ALA A 306 -4.37 12.33 -17.04
N LYS A 307 -3.72 13.51 -17.02
CA LYS A 307 -2.99 14.05 -18.17
C LYS A 307 -1.87 13.12 -18.64
N ALA A 308 -1.14 12.49 -17.72
CA ALA A 308 -0.05 11.60 -18.10
C ALA A 308 -0.55 10.34 -18.82
N PHE A 309 -1.70 9.82 -18.44
CA PHE A 309 -2.33 8.70 -19.15
C PHE A 309 -2.90 9.12 -20.51
N GLU A 310 -3.44 10.32 -20.63
CA GLU A 310 -3.89 10.89 -21.92
C GLU A 310 -2.72 11.02 -22.91
N GLU A 311 -1.56 11.49 -22.46
CA GLU A 311 -0.36 11.66 -23.30
C GLU A 311 0.18 10.34 -23.86
N ILE A 312 -0.06 9.22 -23.19
CA ILE A 312 0.32 7.89 -23.69
C ILE A 312 -0.81 7.19 -24.48
N GLY A 313 -1.86 7.93 -24.86
CA GLY A 313 -2.94 7.44 -25.72
C GLY A 313 -4.06 6.71 -24.99
N TYR A 314 -4.27 6.98 -23.71
CA TYR A 314 -5.40 6.45 -22.95
C TYR A 314 -6.41 7.54 -22.61
N LYS A 315 -7.65 7.40 -23.06
CA LYS A 315 -8.76 8.26 -22.70
C LYS A 315 -9.51 7.67 -21.49
N ASP A 316 -9.83 8.50 -20.51
CA ASP A 316 -10.60 8.10 -19.32
C ASP A 316 -9.98 6.93 -18.50
N ALA A 317 -8.66 6.73 -18.59
CA ALA A 317 -7.98 5.61 -17.97
C ALA A 317 -7.70 5.80 -16.48
N TYR A 318 -7.61 7.05 -16.04
CA TYR A 318 -7.36 7.39 -14.65
C TYR A 318 -8.41 8.40 -14.15
N LYS A 319 -9.02 8.11 -13.00
CA LYS A 319 -10.07 8.93 -12.40
C LYS A 319 -9.89 9.05 -10.89
N VAL A 320 -10.38 10.16 -10.32
CA VAL A 320 -10.44 10.36 -8.88
C VAL A 320 -11.83 10.87 -8.51
N GLU A 321 -12.49 10.16 -7.62
CA GLU A 321 -13.88 10.37 -7.24
C GLU A 321 -14.04 10.34 -5.72
N MET A 322 -15.19 10.73 -5.22
CA MET A 322 -15.57 10.45 -3.83
C MET A 322 -15.98 8.99 -3.71
N LEU A 323 -15.63 8.34 -2.58
CA LEU A 323 -16.13 6.99 -2.32
C LEU A 323 -17.66 7.02 -2.23
N PRO A 324 -18.37 6.19 -3.04
CA PRO A 324 -19.83 6.09 -2.97
C PRO A 324 -20.34 5.68 -1.57
N GLU A 325 -21.52 6.12 -1.19
CA GLU A 325 -22.08 5.84 0.15
C GLU A 325 -22.32 4.34 0.40
N ASP A 326 -22.62 3.58 -0.64
CA ASP A 326 -22.84 2.13 -0.61
C ASP A 326 -21.56 1.30 -0.82
N ALA A 327 -20.42 1.96 -1.10
CA ALA A 327 -19.15 1.30 -1.28
C ALA A 327 -18.42 1.12 0.07
N ASP A 328 -17.73 -0.01 0.20
CA ASP A 328 -16.88 -0.28 1.35
C ASP A 328 -15.40 -0.11 0.99
N PRO A 329 -14.63 0.73 1.69
CA PRO A 329 -13.20 0.89 1.42
C PRO A 329 -12.37 -0.38 1.67
N LEU A 330 -12.92 -1.37 2.35
CA LEU A 330 -12.28 -2.68 2.57
C LEU A 330 -12.34 -3.58 1.33
N ASP A 331 -13.31 -3.38 0.44
CA ASP A 331 -13.35 -4.09 -0.83
C ASP A 331 -12.08 -3.76 -1.64
N VAL A 332 -11.33 -4.80 -2.01
CA VAL A 332 -10.04 -4.65 -2.69
C VAL A 332 -10.15 -3.96 -4.04
N ARG A 333 -11.34 -3.92 -4.64
CA ARG A 333 -11.59 -3.28 -5.93
C ARG A 333 -11.54 -1.74 -5.89
N TYR A 334 -11.52 -1.12 -4.69
CA TYR A 334 -11.44 0.33 -4.52
C TYR A 334 -10.04 0.77 -4.07
N ASN A 335 -9.32 1.53 -4.90
CA ASN A 335 -8.13 2.25 -4.44
C ASN A 335 -8.57 3.43 -3.57
N VAL A 336 -7.94 3.64 -2.42
CA VAL A 336 -8.43 4.59 -1.42
C VAL A 336 -7.42 5.68 -1.08
N ILE A 337 -7.94 6.90 -0.89
CA ILE A 337 -7.20 8.03 -0.33
C ILE A 337 -7.84 8.33 1.02
N GLN A 338 -7.17 7.90 2.10
CA GLN A 338 -7.67 8.02 3.46
C GLN A 338 -7.28 9.33 4.11
N TRP A 339 -8.22 9.93 4.85
CA TRP A 339 -7.99 11.07 5.73
C TRP A 339 -7.75 10.59 7.16
N VAL A 340 -6.53 10.80 7.71
CA VAL A 340 -6.11 10.21 8.98
C VAL A 340 -5.84 11.30 10.03
N HIS A 341 -6.44 11.15 11.22
CA HIS A 341 -6.17 12.01 12.37
C HIS A 341 -5.05 11.43 13.22
N ARG A 342 -4.12 12.30 13.64
CA ARG A 342 -2.99 11.94 14.50
C ARG A 342 -2.79 12.99 15.58
N SER A 343 -2.14 12.61 16.70
CA SER A 343 -1.78 13.51 17.79
C SER A 343 -0.67 14.50 17.42
N THR A 344 0.21 14.09 16.51
CA THR A 344 1.29 14.89 15.94
C THR A 344 1.08 15.07 14.44
N ARG A 345 1.86 15.95 13.83
CA ARG A 345 1.81 16.14 12.38
C ARG A 345 1.99 14.83 11.60
N GLY A 346 3.01 14.05 11.98
CA GLY A 346 3.42 12.86 11.23
C GLY A 346 3.74 13.15 9.76
N TRP A 347 3.80 12.11 8.96
CA TRP A 347 3.97 12.20 7.50
C TRP A 347 2.83 11.48 6.79
N SER A 348 2.52 11.91 5.58
CA SER A 348 1.65 11.20 4.65
C SER A 348 2.43 10.10 3.93
N TYR A 349 1.77 9.11 3.40
CA TYR A 349 2.42 8.05 2.61
C TYR A 349 1.43 7.41 1.64
N GLY A 350 1.96 6.98 0.48
CA GLY A 350 1.29 6.10 -0.46
C GLY A 350 1.93 4.71 -0.41
N ALA A 351 1.09 3.68 -0.33
CA ALA A 351 1.49 2.28 -0.39
C ALA A 351 0.53 1.51 -1.29
N SER A 352 0.95 0.36 -1.79
CA SER A 352 0.11 -0.49 -2.64
C SER A 352 0.13 -1.92 -2.16
N VAL A 353 -1.01 -2.59 -2.22
CA VAL A 353 -1.12 -4.03 -2.16
C VAL A 353 -0.76 -4.56 -3.54
N THR A 354 0.30 -5.36 -3.62
CA THR A 354 0.93 -5.78 -4.88
C THR A 354 1.03 -7.29 -4.94
N ASP A 355 0.82 -7.89 -6.10
CA ASP A 355 1.13 -9.30 -6.33
C ASP A 355 2.66 -9.52 -6.37
N PRO A 356 3.27 -10.18 -5.37
CA PRO A 356 4.72 -10.37 -5.33
C PRO A 356 5.25 -11.32 -6.42
N ARG A 357 4.36 -12.02 -7.14
CA ARG A 357 4.71 -12.90 -8.24
C ARG A 357 5.02 -12.12 -9.52
N THR A 358 4.34 -10.97 -9.70
CA THR A 358 4.29 -10.26 -10.97
C THR A 358 4.63 -8.79 -10.91
N GLY A 359 4.40 -8.12 -9.78
CA GLY A 359 4.47 -6.66 -9.63
C GLY A 359 3.15 -5.95 -10.00
N GLU A 360 2.06 -6.68 -10.26
CA GLU A 360 0.75 -6.07 -10.50
C GLU A 360 0.22 -5.41 -9.23
N ILE A 361 -0.12 -4.13 -9.29
CA ILE A 361 -0.77 -3.42 -8.19
C ILE A 361 -2.25 -3.81 -8.17
N ILE A 362 -2.68 -4.40 -7.06
CA ILE A 362 -4.06 -4.83 -6.83
C ILE A 362 -4.88 -3.68 -6.25
N LYS A 363 -4.31 -2.94 -5.29
CA LYS A 363 -4.99 -1.82 -4.62
C LYS A 363 -3.98 -0.76 -4.19
N GLY A 364 -4.24 0.49 -4.56
CA GLY A 364 -3.54 1.66 -4.01
C GLY A 364 -4.16 2.10 -2.67
N HIS A 365 -3.31 2.47 -1.73
CA HIS A 365 -3.68 2.91 -0.39
C HIS A 365 -2.89 4.16 0.01
N VAL A 366 -3.52 5.32 -0.04
CA VAL A 366 -2.94 6.60 0.34
C VAL A 366 -3.40 7.01 1.73
N SER A 367 -2.50 7.47 2.58
CA SER A 367 -2.76 7.94 3.94
C SER A 367 -2.33 9.40 4.10
N LEU A 368 -3.29 10.31 4.25
CA LEU A 368 -3.05 11.76 4.35
C LEU A 368 -3.35 12.26 5.76
N GLY A 369 -2.34 12.86 6.40
CA GLY A 369 -2.42 13.36 7.77
C GLY A 369 -3.17 14.69 7.87
N SER A 370 -4.21 14.74 8.71
CA SER A 370 -5.10 15.90 8.87
C SER A 370 -4.43 17.15 9.46
N LEU A 371 -3.33 16.99 10.16
CA LEU A 371 -2.60 18.13 10.75
C LEU A 371 -1.67 18.82 9.74
N ARG A 372 -1.49 18.26 8.55
CA ARG A 372 -0.62 18.83 7.54
C ARG A 372 -1.07 20.22 7.12
N ILE A 373 -2.35 20.40 6.82
CA ILE A 373 -2.90 21.71 6.42
C ILE A 373 -2.64 22.80 7.47
N ARG A 374 -2.75 22.46 8.75
CA ARG A 374 -2.48 23.41 9.86
C ARG A 374 -1.02 23.81 9.91
N GLN A 375 -0.11 22.87 9.66
CA GLN A 375 1.32 23.16 9.63
C GLN A 375 1.69 24.05 8.46
N ASP A 376 1.18 23.75 7.26
CA ASP A 376 1.47 24.56 6.07
C ASP A 376 0.90 25.99 6.22
N PHE A 377 -0.26 26.12 6.85
CA PHE A 377 -0.81 27.42 7.23
C PHE A 377 0.13 28.18 8.19
N MET A 378 0.67 27.51 9.22
CA MET A 378 1.62 28.12 10.17
C MET A 378 2.96 28.48 9.51
N ILE A 379 3.45 27.68 8.56
CA ILE A 379 4.64 27.99 7.77
C ILE A 379 4.40 29.29 6.96
N ALA A 380 3.28 29.37 6.25
CA ALA A 380 2.89 30.57 5.53
C ALA A 380 2.81 31.79 6.45
N GLN A 381 2.19 31.65 7.62
CA GLN A 381 2.08 32.72 8.60
C GLN A 381 3.46 33.20 9.10
N GLY A 382 4.38 32.27 9.39
CA GLY A 382 5.75 32.61 9.80
C GLY A 382 6.56 33.32 8.73
N LEU A 383 6.19 33.18 7.44
CA LEU A 383 6.86 33.81 6.30
C LEU A 383 6.25 35.17 5.90
N MET A 384 5.10 35.56 6.43
CA MET A 384 4.41 36.78 5.98
C MET A 384 4.77 38.06 6.73
N ASN A 385 5.68 38.03 7.67
CA ASN A 385 6.08 39.21 8.45
C ASN A 385 4.88 40.05 8.98
N LYS A 386 3.79 39.38 9.38
CA LYS A 386 2.60 40.03 9.93
C LYS A 386 2.27 39.48 11.31
N PRO A 387 2.16 40.35 12.35
CA PRO A 387 1.89 39.87 13.69
C PRO A 387 0.47 39.30 13.84
N PHE A 388 0.32 38.35 14.73
CA PHE A 388 -0.97 37.71 15.05
C PHE A 388 -2.06 38.69 15.50
N ALA A 389 -1.67 39.84 16.06
CA ALA A 389 -2.62 40.84 16.51
C ALA A 389 -3.41 41.53 15.38
N GLN A 390 -2.92 41.43 14.13
CA GLN A 390 -3.55 41.99 12.94
C GLN A 390 -4.12 40.88 12.04
N ARG A 391 -4.76 39.91 12.58
CA ARG A 391 -5.03 38.57 12.05
C ARG A 391 -6.11 38.43 11.00
N ASP A 392 -6.85 39.46 10.67
CA ASP A 392 -8.08 39.26 9.89
C ASP A 392 -7.93 39.43 8.36
N ASP A 393 -6.78 39.91 7.89
CA ASP A 393 -6.50 40.19 6.50
C ASP A 393 -5.57 39.18 5.78
N ASN A 394 -5.11 38.14 6.48
CA ASN A 394 -4.10 37.21 5.96
C ASN A 394 -4.61 35.80 5.73
N HIS A 395 -5.79 35.44 6.21
CA HIS A 395 -6.29 34.06 6.21
C HIS A 395 -6.34 33.44 4.82
N ASP A 396 -6.86 34.15 3.85
CA ASP A 396 -7.07 33.61 2.49
C ASP A 396 -5.75 33.28 1.81
N LYS A 397 -4.77 34.18 1.87
CA LYS A 397 -3.43 33.96 1.30
C LYS A 397 -2.68 32.81 1.99
N LEU A 398 -2.78 32.70 3.33
CA LEU A 398 -2.18 31.61 4.08
C LEU A 398 -2.83 30.28 3.74
N MET A 399 -4.15 30.27 3.60
CA MET A 399 -4.91 29.10 3.22
C MET A 399 -4.62 28.67 1.78
N GLU A 400 -4.46 29.62 0.87
CA GLU A 400 -4.12 29.36 -0.53
C GLU A 400 -2.78 28.62 -0.65
N LEU A 401 -1.71 29.08 0.03
CA LEU A 401 -0.44 28.38 0.09
C LEU A 401 -0.58 26.99 0.68
N ALA A 402 -1.29 26.86 1.80
CA ALA A 402 -1.50 25.58 2.45
C ALA A 402 -2.26 24.58 1.53
N LEU A 403 -3.29 25.04 0.81
CA LEU A 403 -4.04 24.22 -0.14
C LEU A 403 -3.22 23.88 -1.40
N ALA A 404 -2.33 24.78 -1.86
CA ALA A 404 -1.39 24.48 -2.93
C ALA A 404 -0.45 23.31 -2.56
N ARG A 405 0.06 23.32 -1.31
CA ARG A 405 0.83 22.18 -0.80
C ARG A 405 0.00 20.90 -0.69
N ILE A 406 -1.26 20.98 -0.26
CA ILE A 406 -2.15 19.80 -0.17
C ILE A 406 -2.41 19.19 -1.56
N ARG A 407 -2.58 20.01 -2.61
CA ARG A 407 -2.70 19.51 -4.00
C ARG A 407 -1.45 18.76 -4.43
N GLN A 408 -0.28 19.36 -4.24
CA GLN A 408 1.00 18.73 -4.59
C GLN A 408 1.23 17.44 -3.78
N LEU A 409 0.93 17.44 -2.49
CA LEU A 409 1.04 16.26 -1.63
C LEU A 409 0.10 15.15 -2.08
N SER A 410 -1.13 15.47 -2.46
CA SER A 410 -2.08 14.48 -2.96
C SER A 410 -1.57 13.80 -4.25
N ALA A 411 -1.04 14.59 -5.20
CA ALA A 411 -0.41 14.05 -6.41
C ALA A 411 0.80 13.17 -6.07
N HIS A 412 1.64 13.59 -5.13
CA HIS A 412 2.83 12.88 -4.68
C HIS A 412 2.50 11.49 -4.11
N GLU A 413 1.60 11.43 -3.12
CA GLU A 413 1.25 10.17 -2.45
C GLU A 413 0.51 9.20 -3.39
N VAL A 414 -0.32 9.73 -4.30
CA VAL A 414 -0.92 8.91 -5.36
C VAL A 414 0.15 8.38 -6.32
N GLY A 415 1.16 9.18 -6.65
CA GLY A 415 2.29 8.74 -7.49
C GLY A 415 2.98 7.48 -6.96
N HIS A 416 3.18 7.39 -5.66
CA HIS A 416 3.70 6.16 -5.04
C HIS A 416 2.79 4.95 -5.29
N THR A 417 1.49 5.14 -5.20
CA THR A 417 0.52 4.05 -5.43
C THR A 417 0.29 3.72 -6.91
N LEU A 418 0.84 4.53 -7.81
CA LEU A 418 0.97 4.23 -9.24
C LEU A 418 2.29 3.53 -9.59
N GLY A 419 3.18 3.35 -8.61
CA GLY A 419 4.44 2.63 -8.76
C GLY A 419 5.68 3.51 -8.91
N PHE A 420 5.65 4.79 -8.48
CA PHE A 420 6.77 5.73 -8.66
C PHE A 420 7.51 6.02 -7.36
N THR A 421 8.85 6.11 -7.46
CA THR A 421 9.74 6.49 -6.36
C THR A 421 9.94 8.02 -6.33
N HIS A 422 10.57 8.52 -5.26
CA HIS A 422 11.00 9.91 -5.21
C HIS A 422 12.01 10.24 -6.32
N ASN A 423 11.97 11.49 -6.80
CA ASN A 423 13.03 12.08 -7.63
C ASN A 423 13.50 13.40 -7.04
N PHE A 424 14.53 13.36 -6.20
CA PHE A 424 15.10 14.55 -5.54
C PHE A 424 15.98 15.41 -6.45
N ALA A 425 16.26 14.97 -7.69
CA ALA A 425 16.93 15.78 -8.68
C ALA A 425 15.99 16.65 -9.50
N ALA A 426 14.68 16.53 -9.31
CA ALA A 426 13.68 17.26 -10.09
C ALA A 426 13.78 18.78 -9.90
N SER A 427 14.19 19.27 -8.72
CA SER A 427 14.44 20.69 -8.44
C SER A 427 15.49 21.31 -9.37
N THR A 428 16.47 20.54 -9.86
CA THR A 428 17.50 21.03 -10.80
C THR A 428 16.95 21.35 -12.19
N ASN A 429 15.75 20.86 -12.50
CA ASN A 429 15.03 21.04 -13.77
C ASN A 429 13.69 21.77 -13.59
N GLU A 430 13.66 22.85 -12.80
CA GLU A 430 12.50 23.71 -12.65
C GLU A 430 11.25 22.98 -12.12
N LYS A 431 11.41 22.19 -11.04
CA LYS A 431 10.32 21.42 -10.42
C LYS A 431 9.75 20.36 -11.39
N ALA A 432 10.62 19.57 -11.98
CA ALA A 432 10.29 18.59 -13.01
C ALA A 432 9.39 17.43 -12.55
N SER A 433 9.11 17.28 -11.25
CA SER A 433 8.32 16.17 -10.72
C SER A 433 7.57 16.51 -9.45
N VAL A 434 6.33 16.00 -9.34
CA VAL A 434 5.58 15.98 -8.07
C VAL A 434 6.17 14.98 -7.07
N MET A 435 7.02 14.04 -7.54
CA MET A 435 7.69 13.04 -6.70
C MET A 435 8.94 13.57 -5.98
N ASP A 436 9.19 14.87 -6.05
CA ASP A 436 10.19 15.57 -5.23
C ASP A 436 9.60 16.02 -3.88
N TYR A 437 10.48 16.46 -2.99
CA TYR A 437 10.13 17.16 -1.74
C TYR A 437 10.42 18.66 -1.86
N PRO A 438 9.55 19.43 -2.54
CA PRO A 438 9.82 20.85 -2.75
C PRO A 438 9.63 21.64 -1.46
N HIS A 439 10.48 22.64 -1.27
CA HIS A 439 10.22 23.76 -0.38
C HIS A 439 9.18 24.70 -1.04
N PRO A 440 8.31 25.42 -0.28
CA PRO A 440 7.52 26.47 -0.89
C PRO A 440 8.44 27.50 -1.52
N GLN A 441 8.22 27.82 -2.79
CA GLN A 441 8.93 28.91 -3.44
C GLN A 441 8.36 30.23 -2.98
N VAL A 442 9.13 30.95 -2.20
CA VAL A 442 8.77 32.23 -1.63
C VAL A 442 9.70 33.29 -2.19
N GLU A 443 9.15 34.32 -2.78
CA GLU A 443 9.91 35.38 -3.45
C GLU A 443 9.71 36.72 -2.71
N ILE A 444 10.63 37.66 -2.94
CA ILE A 444 10.48 39.05 -2.52
C ILE A 444 10.25 39.91 -3.76
N GLU A 445 9.03 40.39 -3.93
CA GLU A 445 8.63 41.27 -5.00
C GLU A 445 8.19 42.64 -4.45
N ASN A 446 8.70 43.73 -4.99
CA ASN A 446 8.38 45.09 -4.52
C ASN A 446 8.55 45.25 -3.00
N ASN A 447 9.56 44.63 -2.43
CA ASN A 447 9.85 44.63 -1.00
C ASN A 447 8.77 43.91 -0.12
N GLU A 448 7.94 43.07 -0.71
CA GLU A 448 6.94 42.23 -0.02
C GLU A 448 7.18 40.75 -0.33
N ILE A 449 6.87 39.88 0.63
CA ILE A 449 6.94 38.43 0.45
C ILE A 449 5.72 37.96 -0.33
N THR A 450 5.94 37.20 -1.40
CA THR A 450 4.89 36.64 -2.25
C THR A 450 4.96 35.10 -2.30
N PHE A 451 3.78 34.48 -2.43
CA PHE A 451 3.58 33.03 -2.55
C PHE A 451 2.94 32.65 -3.90
N ASN A 452 2.96 33.52 -4.89
CA ASN A 452 2.19 33.37 -6.13
C ASN A 452 2.43 32.04 -6.84
N GLU A 453 3.64 31.47 -6.73
CA GLU A 453 4.02 30.18 -7.33
C GLU A 453 4.71 29.27 -6.31
N ALA A 454 4.18 29.24 -5.07
CA ALA A 454 4.79 28.49 -4.00
C ALA A 454 4.98 27.00 -4.33
N TYR A 455 4.02 26.42 -5.04
CA TYR A 455 4.09 25.04 -5.54
C TYR A 455 3.61 24.99 -6.99
N THR A 456 4.19 24.08 -7.78
CA THR A 456 3.78 23.84 -9.16
C THR A 456 2.35 23.28 -9.20
N VAL A 457 1.60 23.67 -10.23
CA VAL A 457 0.28 23.11 -10.54
C VAL A 457 0.43 22.12 -11.69
N GLY A 458 -0.10 20.91 -11.50
CA GLY A 458 0.00 19.83 -12.48
C GLY A 458 1.28 19.01 -12.35
N LEU A 459 1.47 18.11 -13.31
CA LEU A 459 2.62 17.21 -13.38
C LEU A 459 3.81 17.86 -14.08
N GLY A 460 5.00 17.49 -13.66
CA GLY A 460 6.24 17.86 -14.32
C GLY A 460 6.63 16.91 -15.46
N PRO A 461 7.63 17.30 -16.27
CA PRO A 461 8.08 16.47 -17.39
C PRO A 461 8.67 15.12 -17.00
N TRP A 462 9.19 14.98 -15.79
CA TRP A 462 9.65 13.68 -15.26
C TRP A 462 8.46 12.75 -14.97
N ASP A 463 7.37 13.28 -14.43
CA ASP A 463 6.17 12.49 -14.13
C ASP A 463 5.56 11.89 -15.40
N LEU A 464 5.51 12.68 -16.48
CA LEU A 464 5.06 12.22 -17.80
C LEU A 464 5.98 11.12 -18.35
N HIS A 465 7.31 11.30 -18.17
CA HIS A 465 8.31 10.32 -18.58
C HIS A 465 8.14 8.97 -17.84
N THR A 466 8.03 8.99 -16.51
CA THR A 466 7.91 7.76 -15.73
C THR A 466 6.60 7.02 -16.00
N VAL A 467 5.48 7.75 -16.25
CA VAL A 467 4.23 7.15 -16.73
C VAL A 467 4.41 6.52 -18.10
N LYS A 468 5.10 7.18 -19.03
CA LYS A 468 5.39 6.63 -20.38
C LYS A 468 6.19 5.34 -20.28
N TYR A 469 7.25 5.32 -19.46
CA TYR A 469 8.04 4.10 -19.21
C TYR A 469 7.17 2.97 -18.66
N SER A 470 6.34 3.26 -17.67
CA SER A 470 5.62 2.24 -16.91
C SER A 470 4.35 1.76 -17.60
N TYR A 471 3.61 2.63 -18.28
CA TYR A 471 2.23 2.32 -18.73
C TYR A 471 2.01 2.40 -20.23
N ALA A 472 2.89 3.03 -21.03
CA ALA A 472 2.66 3.14 -22.47
C ALA A 472 2.71 1.77 -23.16
N ASP A 473 1.84 1.57 -24.14
CA ASP A 473 1.87 0.39 -25.00
C ASP A 473 3.14 0.37 -25.85
N VAL A 474 3.67 -0.82 -26.06
CA VAL A 474 4.83 -1.02 -26.95
C VAL A 474 4.33 -1.09 -28.40
N PRO A 475 4.87 -0.26 -29.32
CA PRO A 475 4.52 -0.35 -30.74
C PRO A 475 4.88 -1.72 -31.32
N ASP A 476 4.02 -2.27 -32.19
CA ASP A 476 4.18 -3.61 -32.78
C ASP A 476 5.48 -3.80 -33.58
N ASN A 477 6.06 -2.70 -34.09
CA ASN A 477 7.23 -2.74 -34.96
C ASN A 477 8.58 -2.74 -34.23
N ILE A 478 8.61 -2.66 -32.91
CA ILE A 478 9.84 -2.68 -32.09
C ILE A 478 9.68 -3.59 -30.87
N SER A 479 10.79 -4.09 -30.34
CA SER A 479 10.77 -4.86 -29.09
C SER A 479 10.53 -3.95 -27.88
N GLU A 480 9.96 -4.49 -26.79
CA GLU A 480 9.79 -3.75 -25.53
C GLU A 480 11.12 -3.18 -25.04
N LYS A 481 12.19 -3.96 -25.09
CA LYS A 481 13.54 -3.50 -24.71
C LYS A 481 13.98 -2.26 -25.50
N GLN A 482 13.74 -2.26 -26.81
CA GLN A 482 14.07 -1.11 -27.67
C GLN A 482 13.19 0.09 -27.32
N PHE A 483 11.88 -0.13 -27.13
CA PHE A 483 10.95 0.93 -26.71
C PHE A 483 11.38 1.58 -25.40
N LEU A 484 11.62 0.78 -24.36
CA LEU A 484 12.04 1.27 -23.05
C LEU A 484 13.38 2.01 -23.09
N THR A 485 14.34 1.51 -23.88
CA THR A 485 15.63 2.18 -24.13
C THR A 485 15.41 3.56 -24.77
N ASN A 486 14.52 3.67 -25.73
CA ASN A 486 14.20 4.93 -26.39
C ASN A 486 13.58 5.93 -25.41
N VAL A 487 12.65 5.48 -24.56
CA VAL A 487 12.03 6.30 -23.51
C VAL A 487 13.08 6.85 -22.55
N LEU A 488 14.02 6.01 -22.09
CA LEU A 488 15.10 6.44 -21.21
C LEU A 488 16.06 7.45 -21.87
N ASN A 489 16.35 7.25 -23.17
CA ASN A 489 17.18 8.19 -23.92
C ASN A 489 16.49 9.55 -24.11
N GLU A 490 15.18 9.59 -24.37
CA GLU A 490 14.38 10.83 -24.43
C GLU A 490 14.54 11.66 -23.14
N ALA A 491 14.48 11.03 -21.96
CA ALA A 491 14.68 11.73 -20.69
C ALA A 491 16.09 12.32 -20.59
N LYS A 492 17.09 11.54 -20.97
CA LYS A 492 18.50 11.97 -21.00
C LYS A 492 18.71 13.17 -21.96
N ASP A 493 18.16 13.08 -23.16
CA ASP A 493 18.31 14.14 -24.20
C ASP A 493 17.59 15.44 -23.78
N ARG A 494 16.54 15.34 -22.97
CA ARG A 494 15.85 16.47 -22.33
C ARG A 494 16.56 16.98 -21.08
N GLY A 495 17.67 16.36 -20.65
CA GLY A 495 18.42 16.72 -19.45
C GLY A 495 17.68 16.42 -18.14
N LEU A 496 16.65 15.56 -18.16
CA LEU A 496 15.95 15.14 -16.96
C LEU A 496 16.83 14.22 -16.13
N GLN A 497 17.09 14.62 -14.89
CA GLN A 497 17.88 13.83 -13.93
C GLN A 497 16.96 13.04 -13.01
N PHE A 498 17.45 11.89 -12.56
CA PHE A 498 16.77 11.05 -11.59
C PHE A 498 17.73 10.61 -10.48
N ILE A 499 17.39 10.98 -9.25
CA ILE A 499 18.12 10.56 -8.04
C ILE A 499 17.08 10.28 -6.96
N SER A 500 17.02 9.04 -6.52
CA SER A 500 16.08 8.60 -5.48
C SER A 500 16.75 8.47 -4.11
N ASP A 501 16.02 7.97 -3.12
CA ASP A 501 16.43 7.87 -1.71
C ASP A 501 17.78 7.21 -1.49
N TYR A 502 18.05 6.10 -2.19
CA TYR A 502 19.29 5.33 -2.03
C TYR A 502 20.54 6.14 -2.38
N ASP A 503 20.46 6.97 -3.42
CA ASP A 503 21.59 7.75 -3.91
C ASP A 503 21.67 9.13 -3.25
N ALA A 504 20.52 9.73 -2.93
CA ALA A 504 20.45 11.04 -2.28
C ALA A 504 20.86 11.00 -0.81
N ARG A 505 20.63 9.88 -0.12
CA ARG A 505 20.83 9.71 1.31
C ARG A 505 21.74 8.54 1.67
N ALA A 506 22.71 8.24 0.84
CA ALA A 506 23.69 7.20 1.16
C ALA A 506 24.36 7.51 2.51
N THR A 507 24.59 6.49 3.33
CA THR A 507 25.23 6.65 4.64
C THR A 507 26.59 7.34 4.49
N GLY A 508 26.75 8.52 5.13
CA GLY A 508 27.96 9.34 5.04
C GLY A 508 28.13 10.09 3.70
N GLY A 509 27.09 10.11 2.86
CA GLY A 509 27.08 10.78 1.57
C GLY A 509 26.04 11.90 1.48
N ALA A 510 26.30 12.86 0.57
CA ALA A 510 25.34 13.85 0.11
C ALA A 510 25.53 14.01 -1.39
N HIS A 511 24.43 14.18 -2.14
CA HIS A 511 24.49 14.40 -3.58
C HIS A 511 24.22 15.88 -3.89
N GLY A 512 25.08 16.52 -4.69
CA GLY A 512 24.98 17.97 -4.97
C GLY A 512 23.70 18.40 -5.71
N ASN A 513 23.05 17.47 -6.42
CA ASN A 513 21.83 17.71 -7.19
C ASN A 513 20.58 17.04 -6.60
N ALA A 514 20.65 16.57 -5.36
CA ALA A 514 19.53 15.88 -4.74
C ALA A 514 19.43 16.23 -3.25
N HIS A 515 18.91 17.40 -2.99
CA HIS A 515 18.55 17.84 -1.66
C HIS A 515 17.05 17.64 -1.42
N LEU A 516 16.70 17.50 -0.15
CA LEU A 516 15.32 17.48 0.26
C LEU A 516 14.93 18.87 0.76
N TRP A 517 13.72 19.30 0.45
CA TRP A 517 13.17 20.58 0.88
C TRP A 517 13.95 21.77 0.32
N ASP A 518 14.30 21.70 -0.96
CA ASP A 518 14.96 22.74 -1.71
C ASP A 518 14.17 23.16 -2.95
N ASN A 519 14.70 24.14 -3.66
CA ASN A 519 14.32 24.56 -5.00
C ASN A 519 15.59 24.93 -5.79
N GLY A 520 15.48 25.00 -7.13
CA GLY A 520 16.54 25.47 -7.97
C GLY A 520 17.67 24.47 -8.22
N LYS A 521 18.71 24.94 -8.89
CA LYS A 521 19.84 24.12 -9.41
C LYS A 521 21.08 24.14 -8.54
N ASN A 522 21.16 25.09 -7.62
CA ASN A 522 22.35 25.33 -6.82
C ASN A 522 21.98 25.60 -5.37
N ALA A 523 22.40 24.70 -4.50
CA ALA A 523 22.08 24.76 -3.07
C ALA A 523 22.61 26.06 -2.39
N SER A 524 23.73 26.64 -2.85
CA SER A 524 24.28 27.87 -2.29
C SER A 524 23.46 29.11 -2.69
N GLU A 525 23.00 29.16 -3.93
CA GLU A 525 22.11 30.24 -4.40
C GLU A 525 20.75 30.18 -3.72
N GLU A 526 20.23 28.97 -3.56
CA GLU A 526 18.97 28.74 -2.84
C GLU A 526 19.10 29.13 -1.35
N LEU A 527 20.21 28.78 -0.70
CA LEU A 527 20.45 29.21 0.68
C LEU A 527 20.48 30.74 0.79
N GLU A 528 21.17 31.44 -0.11
CA GLU A 528 21.22 32.90 -0.14
C GLU A 528 19.81 33.50 -0.31
N ARG A 529 19.01 32.95 -1.21
CA ARG A 529 17.63 33.37 -1.47
C ARG A 529 16.78 33.20 -0.21
N ILE A 530 16.83 32.02 0.42
CA ILE A 530 16.04 31.72 1.64
C ILE A 530 16.47 32.58 2.83
N LEU A 531 17.77 32.88 2.98
CA LEU A 531 18.25 33.78 4.02
C LEU A 531 17.66 35.19 3.87
N LYS A 532 17.63 35.74 2.64
CA LYS A 532 16.98 37.03 2.35
C LYS A 532 15.49 37.02 2.69
N VAL A 533 14.78 35.95 2.33
CA VAL A 533 13.36 35.78 2.67
C VAL A 533 13.18 35.74 4.20
N ARG A 534 13.99 34.97 4.91
CA ARG A 534 13.91 34.86 6.38
C ARG A 534 14.28 36.15 7.11
N GLU A 535 15.23 36.92 6.59
CA GLU A 535 15.54 38.24 7.13
C GLU A 535 14.36 39.22 6.99
N LYS A 536 13.58 39.06 5.93
CA LYS A 536 12.39 39.86 5.65
C LYS A 536 11.17 39.40 6.47
N ALA A 537 11.00 38.08 6.70
CA ALA A 537 9.92 37.49 7.46
C ALA A 537 10.05 37.73 8.98
#